data_80c6690b0dc99be444a1c955849605a1
#
_entry.id   80c6690b0dc99be444a1c955849605a1
#
_cell.length_a   1.000
_cell.length_b   1.000
_cell.length_c   1.000
_cell.angle_alpha   90.00
_cell.angle_beta   90.00
_cell.angle_gamma   90.00
#
_symmetry.space_group_name_H-M   'P 1'
#
loop_
_entity.id
_entity.type
_entity.pdbx_description
1 polymer ?
#
loop_
_entity_poly.entity_id
_entity_poly.type
_entity_poly.pdbx_seq_one_letter_code
_entity_poly.pdbx_strand_id
1 'polypeptide(L)'
;ISAFVKKNSCDPAFVKLFRIQVKVPLAASYFYYPMYHSLLNREDESEIPADFNIFDRMLPKNDIDVYQRVYRYKIYEVSYWNNLLGEKLAGLMSEPEQFVNSYIDELNKLGLHEQIRDDIGNNFVMQYYNELPEEAVLILKNRYKEIVVNPKYLKEIERVFQNVLP
;
A
#
# COMPACT_ATOMS: atom_id res chain seq x y z
N ILE A 1 -14.35 22.45 9.92
CA ILE A 1 -13.20 22.88 9.08
C ILE A 1 -13.60 24.09 8.23
N SER A 2 -14.68 24.00 7.42
CA SER A 2 -15.05 25.08 6.48
C SER A 2 -15.32 26.43 7.17
N ALA A 3 -15.98 26.44 8.34
CA ALA A 3 -16.22 27.66 9.10
C ALA A 3 -14.92 28.27 9.65
N PHE A 4 -14.01 27.44 10.16
CA PHE A 4 -12.70 27.88 10.66
C PHE A 4 -11.84 28.47 9.54
N VAL A 5 -11.78 27.80 8.39
CA VAL A 5 -11.03 28.25 7.20
C VAL A 5 -11.51 29.61 6.72
N LYS A 6 -12.84 29.80 6.62
CA LYS A 6 -13.43 31.11 6.23
C LYS A 6 -13.08 32.23 7.22
N LYS A 7 -13.09 31.91 8.53
CA LYS A 7 -12.82 32.91 9.58
C LYS A 7 -11.34 33.32 9.66
N ASN A 8 -10.40 32.42 9.32
CA ASN A 8 -8.98 32.61 9.59
C ASN A 8 -8.12 32.81 8.33
N SER A 9 -8.71 32.93 7.14
CA SER A 9 -7.98 33.14 5.86
C SER A 9 -6.81 32.16 5.66
N CYS A 10 -7.06 30.88 5.92
CA CYS A 10 -6.02 29.84 5.84
C CYS A 10 -5.55 29.65 4.39
N ASP A 11 -4.25 29.37 4.24
CA ASP A 11 -3.66 28.99 2.96
C ASP A 11 -4.41 27.78 2.34
N PRO A 12 -4.85 27.88 1.07
CA PRO A 12 -5.54 26.79 0.39
C PRO A 12 -4.76 25.47 0.35
N ALA A 13 -3.43 25.53 0.20
CA ALA A 13 -2.58 24.32 0.22
C ALA A 13 -2.60 23.66 1.60
N PHE A 14 -2.47 24.43 2.67
CA PHE A 14 -2.61 23.93 4.03
C PHE A 14 -3.99 23.28 4.25
N VAL A 15 -5.06 23.92 3.78
CA VAL A 15 -6.44 23.42 3.92
C VAL A 15 -6.60 22.09 3.20
N LYS A 16 -6.03 21.93 1.98
CA LYS A 16 -6.03 20.66 1.23
C LYS A 16 -5.38 19.57 2.06
N LEU A 17 -4.15 19.78 2.50
CA LEU A 17 -3.37 18.77 3.25
C LEU A 17 -4.04 18.42 4.59
N PHE A 18 -4.54 19.42 5.33
CA PHE A 18 -5.22 19.18 6.59
C PHE A 18 -6.51 18.38 6.43
N ARG A 19 -7.30 18.64 5.39
CA ARG A 19 -8.51 17.85 5.08
C ARG A 19 -8.16 16.38 4.80
N ILE A 20 -7.08 16.14 4.08
CA ILE A 20 -6.60 14.78 3.80
C ILE A 20 -6.14 14.13 5.10
N GLN A 21 -5.33 14.80 5.90
CA GLN A 21 -4.84 14.31 7.19
C GLN A 21 -5.98 13.85 8.12
N VAL A 22 -7.11 14.56 8.11
CA VAL A 22 -8.29 14.20 8.91
C VAL A 22 -9.06 13.03 8.34
N LYS A 23 -9.11 12.88 7.01
CA LYS A 23 -9.86 11.80 6.35
C LYS A 23 -9.13 10.46 6.35
N VAL A 24 -7.80 10.47 6.32
CA VAL A 24 -7.00 9.23 6.23
C VAL A 24 -7.34 8.20 7.32
N PRO A 25 -7.46 8.54 8.62
CA PRO A 25 -7.83 7.54 9.63
C PRO A 25 -9.20 6.90 9.38
N LEU A 26 -10.15 7.68 8.84
CA LEU A 26 -11.49 7.18 8.51
C LEU A 26 -11.46 6.24 7.29
N ALA A 27 -10.66 6.58 6.27
CA ALA A 27 -10.47 5.72 5.12
C ALA A 27 -9.71 4.43 5.49
N ALA A 28 -8.68 4.54 6.34
CA ALA A 28 -7.92 3.38 6.81
C ALA A 28 -8.79 2.40 7.62
N SER A 29 -9.80 2.89 8.35
CA SER A 29 -10.73 2.02 9.09
C SER A 29 -11.50 1.07 8.17
N TYR A 30 -11.67 1.41 6.89
CA TYR A 30 -12.26 0.54 5.88
C TYR A 30 -11.51 -0.80 5.75
N PHE A 31 -10.17 -0.78 5.73
CA PHE A 31 -9.36 -1.98 5.62
C PHE A 31 -9.39 -2.86 6.88
N TYR A 32 -9.52 -2.22 8.04
CA TYR A 32 -9.47 -2.93 9.32
C TYR A 32 -10.85 -3.36 9.82
N TYR A 33 -11.92 -2.76 9.29
CA TYR A 33 -13.28 -3.04 9.78
C TYR A 33 -13.67 -4.52 9.69
N PRO A 34 -13.50 -5.22 8.54
CA PRO A 34 -13.90 -6.63 8.46
C PRO A 34 -13.19 -7.49 9.50
N MET A 35 -11.86 -7.30 9.62
CA MET A 35 -11.04 -8.04 10.57
C MET A 35 -11.48 -7.81 12.02
N TYR A 36 -11.65 -6.53 12.43
CA TYR A 36 -12.07 -6.22 13.79
C TYR A 36 -13.50 -6.63 14.05
N HIS A 37 -14.41 -6.49 13.09
CA HIS A 37 -15.81 -6.87 13.23
C HIS A 37 -15.93 -8.39 13.42
N SER A 38 -15.29 -9.17 12.57
CA SER A 38 -15.28 -10.64 12.67
C SER A 38 -14.66 -11.10 14.00
N LEU A 39 -13.54 -10.49 14.41
CA LEU A 39 -12.86 -10.82 15.66
C LEU A 39 -13.75 -10.56 16.90
N LEU A 40 -14.45 -9.41 16.92
CA LEU A 40 -15.28 -9.00 18.06
C LEU A 40 -16.59 -9.78 18.14
N ASN A 41 -17.19 -10.08 16.98
CA ASN A 41 -18.47 -10.77 16.91
C ASN A 41 -18.35 -12.30 16.81
N ARG A 42 -17.12 -12.83 16.63
CA ARG A 42 -16.86 -14.26 16.40
C ARG A 42 -17.59 -14.79 15.16
N GLU A 43 -17.67 -13.97 14.13
CA GLU A 43 -18.25 -14.28 12.82
C GLU A 43 -17.13 -14.58 11.83
N ASP A 44 -17.35 -15.52 10.90
CA ASP A 44 -16.31 -15.93 9.94
C ASP A 44 -16.01 -14.84 8.91
N GLU A 45 -17.01 -14.09 8.47
CA GLU A 45 -16.86 -12.94 7.58
C GLU A 45 -17.94 -11.89 7.91
N SER A 46 -17.57 -10.61 7.80
CA SER A 46 -18.52 -9.50 7.89
C SER A 46 -18.60 -8.76 6.56
N GLU A 47 -19.82 -8.54 6.09
CA GLU A 47 -20.06 -7.69 4.92
C GLU A 47 -19.72 -6.23 5.27
N ILE A 48 -18.91 -5.60 4.42
CA ILE A 48 -18.61 -4.17 4.56
C ILE A 48 -19.80 -3.40 3.97
N PRO A 49 -20.44 -2.49 4.75
CA PRO A 49 -21.49 -1.65 4.21
C PRO A 49 -21.02 -0.89 2.95
N ALA A 50 -21.87 -0.81 1.93
CA ALA A 50 -21.52 -0.23 0.63
C ALA A 50 -21.06 1.24 0.69
N ASP A 51 -21.47 1.99 1.71
CA ASP A 51 -21.10 3.38 1.95
C ASP A 51 -19.89 3.53 2.89
N PHE A 52 -19.38 2.45 3.46
CA PHE A 52 -18.27 2.51 4.41
C PHE A 52 -16.97 3.04 3.78
N ASN A 53 -16.80 2.86 2.46
CA ASN A 53 -15.62 3.32 1.74
C ASN A 53 -15.70 4.77 1.21
N ILE A 54 -16.68 5.56 1.67
CA ILE A 54 -16.87 6.95 1.21
C ILE A 54 -15.63 7.82 1.38
N PHE A 55 -14.89 7.63 2.49
CA PHE A 55 -13.68 8.42 2.75
C PHE A 55 -12.51 7.98 1.86
N ASP A 56 -12.44 6.70 1.50
CA ASP A 56 -11.48 6.20 0.53
C ASP A 56 -11.69 6.85 -0.85
N ARG A 57 -12.93 6.92 -1.32
CA ARG A 57 -13.29 7.58 -2.58
C ARG A 57 -12.99 9.09 -2.57
N MET A 58 -12.94 9.72 -1.38
CA MET A 58 -12.65 11.14 -1.21
C MET A 58 -11.16 11.45 -1.08
N LEU A 59 -10.30 10.45 -1.01
CA LEU A 59 -8.85 10.63 -0.99
C LEU A 59 -8.29 10.58 -2.41
N PRO A 60 -7.35 11.48 -2.76
CA PRO A 60 -6.63 11.34 -4.02
C PRO A 60 -5.85 10.03 -4.03
N LYS A 61 -5.55 9.51 -5.21
CA LYS A 61 -4.63 8.40 -5.41
C LYS A 61 -3.47 8.87 -6.29
N ASN A 62 -2.27 8.35 -6.03
CA ASN A 62 -1.06 8.70 -6.78
C ASN A 62 -0.74 10.21 -6.78
N ASP A 63 -1.12 10.93 -5.69
CA ASP A 63 -0.83 12.36 -5.51
C ASP A 63 0.50 12.53 -4.75
N ILE A 64 1.58 12.72 -5.50
CA ILE A 64 2.94 12.78 -4.95
C ILE A 64 3.14 13.96 -3.97
N ASP A 65 2.50 15.10 -4.20
CA ASP A 65 2.59 16.25 -3.29
C ASP A 65 1.99 15.92 -1.91
N VAL A 66 0.83 15.26 -1.90
CA VAL A 66 0.19 14.78 -0.68
C VAL A 66 1.02 13.67 -0.03
N TYR A 67 1.51 12.73 -0.83
CA TYR A 67 2.31 11.60 -0.39
C TYR A 67 3.58 12.02 0.37
N GLN A 68 4.25 13.03 -0.12
CA GLN A 68 5.46 13.55 0.52
C GLN A 68 5.20 14.37 1.78
N ARG A 69 4.05 15.02 1.88
CA ARG A 69 3.75 15.98 2.96
C ARG A 69 2.84 15.43 4.06
N VAL A 70 2.07 14.38 3.79
CA VAL A 70 1.12 13.81 4.74
C VAL A 70 1.51 12.38 5.08
N TYR A 71 2.28 12.20 6.16
CA TYR A 71 2.84 10.92 6.56
C TYR A 71 1.78 9.79 6.67
N ARG A 72 0.62 10.09 7.28
CA ARG A 72 -0.46 9.09 7.39
C ARG A 72 -1.05 8.70 6.04
N TYR A 73 -1.08 9.62 5.08
CA TYR A 73 -1.51 9.34 3.72
C TYR A 73 -0.51 8.43 3.00
N LYS A 74 0.79 8.62 3.23
CA LYS A 74 1.83 7.71 2.71
C LYS A 74 1.58 6.26 3.14
N ILE A 75 1.38 6.03 4.44
CA ILE A 75 1.08 4.68 4.98
C ILE A 75 -0.21 4.14 4.37
N TYR A 76 -1.26 4.95 4.35
CA TYR A 76 -2.54 4.57 3.79
C TYR A 76 -2.43 4.16 2.32
N GLU A 77 -1.73 4.93 1.49
CA GLU A 77 -1.61 4.67 0.06
C GLU A 77 -0.83 3.39 -0.23
N VAL A 78 0.25 3.13 0.48
CA VAL A 78 0.99 1.86 0.38
C VAL A 78 0.08 0.68 0.75
N SER A 79 -0.66 0.79 1.86
CA SER A 79 -1.60 -0.26 2.27
C SER A 79 -2.75 -0.45 1.28
N TYR A 80 -3.29 0.63 0.73
CA TYR A 80 -4.35 0.59 -0.28
C TYR A 80 -3.93 -0.21 -1.53
N TRP A 81 -2.76 0.09 -2.09
CA TRP A 81 -2.29 -0.59 -3.29
C TRP A 81 -1.90 -2.04 -3.02
N ASN A 82 -1.28 -2.34 -1.86
CA ASN A 82 -0.99 -3.71 -1.47
C ASN A 82 -2.26 -4.55 -1.30
N ASN A 83 -3.30 -4.01 -0.68
CA ASN A 83 -4.58 -4.72 -0.54
C ASN A 83 -5.24 -4.95 -1.90
N LEU A 84 -5.27 -3.94 -2.77
CA LEU A 84 -5.83 -4.06 -4.12
C LEU A 84 -5.12 -5.16 -4.93
N LEU A 85 -3.79 -5.20 -4.87
CA LEU A 85 -3.00 -6.24 -5.54
C LEU A 85 -3.20 -7.60 -4.88
N GLY A 86 -3.26 -7.66 -3.55
CA GLY A 86 -3.51 -8.88 -2.79
C GLY A 86 -4.87 -9.49 -3.12
N GLU A 87 -5.94 -8.70 -3.14
CA GLU A 87 -7.28 -9.14 -3.54
C GLU A 87 -7.29 -9.66 -4.99
N LYS A 88 -6.68 -8.92 -5.92
CA LYS A 88 -6.60 -9.30 -7.33
C LYS A 88 -5.85 -10.61 -7.54
N LEU A 89 -4.84 -10.90 -6.73
CA LEU A 89 -3.95 -12.04 -6.87
C LEU A 89 -4.21 -13.15 -5.85
N ALA A 90 -5.28 -13.05 -5.05
CA ALA A 90 -5.60 -14.02 -4.00
C ALA A 90 -5.67 -15.47 -4.51
N GLY A 91 -6.17 -15.69 -5.72
CA GLY A 91 -6.22 -17.01 -6.35
C GLY A 91 -4.85 -17.63 -6.68
N LEU A 92 -3.77 -16.84 -6.67
CA LEU A 92 -2.41 -17.29 -6.97
C LEU A 92 -1.56 -17.56 -5.73
N MET A 93 -2.11 -17.38 -4.52
CA MET A 93 -1.35 -17.59 -3.28
C MET A 93 -0.84 -19.03 -3.10
N SER A 94 -1.51 -20.02 -3.74
CA SER A 94 -1.05 -21.41 -3.77
C SER A 94 0.03 -21.70 -4.83
N GLU A 95 0.34 -20.72 -5.68
CA GLU A 95 1.33 -20.79 -6.78
C GLU A 95 2.38 -19.69 -6.61
N PRO A 96 3.32 -19.82 -5.65
CA PRO A 96 4.17 -18.71 -5.21
C PRO A 96 4.99 -18.05 -6.33
N GLU A 97 5.49 -18.82 -7.28
CA GLU A 97 6.26 -18.30 -8.42
C GLU A 97 5.38 -17.44 -9.33
N GLN A 98 4.17 -17.89 -9.63
CA GLN A 98 3.22 -17.15 -10.44
C GLN A 98 2.71 -15.92 -9.70
N PHE A 99 2.49 -16.02 -8.39
CA PHE A 99 2.12 -14.89 -7.53
C PHE A 99 3.16 -13.77 -7.60
N VAL A 100 4.45 -14.09 -7.41
CA VAL A 100 5.54 -13.09 -7.47
C VAL A 100 5.61 -12.42 -8.83
N ASN A 101 5.60 -13.21 -9.92
CA ASN A 101 5.63 -12.69 -11.27
C ASN A 101 4.44 -11.75 -11.53
N SER A 102 3.24 -12.20 -11.21
CA SER A 102 2.01 -11.43 -11.42
C SER A 102 1.97 -10.16 -10.58
N TYR A 103 2.47 -10.19 -9.33
CA TYR A 103 2.53 -9.01 -8.47
C TYR A 103 3.41 -7.92 -9.09
N ILE A 104 4.62 -8.28 -9.54
CA ILE A 104 5.54 -7.34 -10.17
C ILE A 104 4.93 -6.74 -11.45
N ASP A 105 4.35 -7.59 -12.29
CA ASP A 105 3.72 -7.16 -13.54
C ASP A 105 2.53 -6.21 -13.29
N GLU A 106 1.67 -6.55 -12.34
CA GLU A 106 0.50 -5.74 -12.02
C GLU A 106 0.89 -4.41 -11.35
N LEU A 107 1.86 -4.41 -10.45
CA LEU A 107 2.37 -3.17 -9.85
C LEU A 107 2.92 -2.21 -10.91
N ASN A 108 3.66 -2.72 -11.90
CA ASN A 108 4.16 -1.91 -13.01
C ASN A 108 3.04 -1.35 -13.91
N LYS A 109 1.95 -2.10 -14.11
CA LYS A 109 0.79 -1.65 -14.91
C LYS A 109 -0.01 -0.51 -14.26
N LEU A 110 0.11 -0.31 -12.94
CA LEU A 110 -0.64 0.75 -12.23
C LEU A 110 -0.22 2.17 -12.62
N GLY A 111 0.95 2.36 -13.24
CA GLY A 111 1.44 3.68 -13.66
C GLY A 111 1.63 4.67 -12.50
N LEU A 112 2.00 4.16 -11.33
CA LEU A 112 2.22 4.97 -10.12
C LEU A 112 3.46 5.84 -10.26
N HIS A 113 3.45 6.97 -9.51
CA HIS A 113 4.67 7.75 -9.33
C HIS A 113 5.79 6.87 -8.75
N GLU A 114 7.02 7.03 -9.26
CA GLU A 114 8.17 6.19 -8.92
C GLU A 114 8.37 6.00 -7.42
N GLN A 115 8.31 7.07 -6.62
CA GLN A 115 8.48 6.98 -5.18
C GLN A 115 7.39 6.13 -4.50
N ILE A 116 6.15 6.22 -4.96
CA ILE A 116 5.04 5.42 -4.43
C ILE A 116 5.24 3.95 -4.80
N ARG A 117 5.58 3.67 -6.05
CA ARG A 117 5.89 2.32 -6.52
C ARG A 117 7.07 1.70 -5.77
N ASP A 118 8.14 2.47 -5.54
CA ASP A 118 9.30 2.03 -4.75
C ASP A 118 8.93 1.62 -3.33
N ASP A 119 8.12 2.43 -2.65
CA ASP A 119 7.69 2.13 -1.28
C ASP A 119 6.80 0.87 -1.22
N ILE A 120 5.91 0.67 -2.21
CA ILE A 120 5.09 -0.54 -2.34
C ILE A 120 5.96 -1.76 -2.65
N GLY A 121 6.86 -1.64 -3.64
CA GLY A 121 7.77 -2.71 -4.04
C GLY A 121 8.72 -3.12 -2.90
N ASN A 122 9.29 -2.15 -2.18
CA ASN A 122 10.10 -2.44 -1.01
C ASN A 122 9.30 -3.14 0.09
N ASN A 123 8.08 -2.70 0.36
CA ASN A 123 7.19 -3.34 1.33
C ASN A 123 6.91 -4.80 0.93
N PHE A 124 6.59 -5.05 -0.34
CA PHE A 124 6.37 -6.39 -0.88
C PHE A 124 7.60 -7.30 -0.68
N VAL A 125 8.78 -6.85 -1.10
CA VAL A 125 10.01 -7.63 -0.91
C VAL A 125 10.26 -7.96 0.55
N MET A 126 10.17 -6.95 1.44
CA MET A 126 10.46 -7.11 2.87
C MET A 126 9.43 -7.99 3.59
N GLN A 127 8.20 -8.06 3.10
CA GLN A 127 7.19 -8.95 3.64
C GLN A 127 7.43 -10.40 3.22
N TYR A 128 7.74 -10.63 1.95
CA TYR A 128 7.67 -11.98 1.38
C TYR A 128 9.01 -12.72 1.27
N TYR A 129 10.16 -12.07 1.39
CA TYR A 129 11.47 -12.74 1.21
C TYR A 129 11.72 -13.93 2.15
N ASN A 130 11.09 -13.96 3.32
CA ASN A 130 11.19 -15.06 4.29
C ASN A 130 10.00 -16.02 4.26
N GLU A 131 8.91 -15.66 3.59
CA GLU A 131 7.66 -16.41 3.60
C GLU A 131 7.50 -17.30 2.35
N LEU A 132 8.20 -16.95 1.27
CA LEU A 132 8.12 -17.64 0.00
C LEU A 132 9.10 -18.83 -0.05
N PRO A 133 8.76 -19.90 -0.82
CA PRO A 133 9.70 -20.95 -1.20
C PRO A 133 10.91 -20.39 -1.95
N GLU A 134 12.04 -21.11 -1.91
CA GLU A 134 13.32 -20.68 -2.48
C GLU A 134 13.20 -20.31 -3.97
N GLU A 135 12.46 -21.08 -4.76
CA GLU A 135 12.24 -20.83 -6.18
C GLU A 135 11.55 -19.47 -6.44
N ALA A 136 10.54 -19.14 -5.65
CA ALA A 136 9.83 -17.87 -5.74
C ALA A 136 10.70 -16.72 -5.23
N VAL A 137 11.52 -16.93 -4.20
CA VAL A 137 12.52 -15.94 -3.72
C VAL A 137 13.56 -15.65 -4.79
N LEU A 138 14.00 -16.63 -5.55
CA LEU A 138 14.93 -16.45 -6.68
C LEU A 138 14.30 -15.59 -7.79
N ILE A 139 13.02 -15.79 -8.11
CA ILE A 139 12.30 -14.95 -9.05
C ILE A 139 12.23 -13.51 -8.52
N LEU A 140 11.86 -13.34 -7.25
CA LEU A 140 11.79 -12.02 -6.60
C LEU A 140 13.16 -11.33 -6.65
N LYS A 141 14.25 -12.03 -6.32
CA LYS A 141 15.64 -11.53 -6.37
C LYS A 141 16.03 -11.09 -7.79
N ASN A 142 15.58 -11.78 -8.82
CA ASN A 142 15.93 -11.44 -10.20
C ASN A 142 15.12 -10.25 -10.74
N ARG A 143 13.91 -10.03 -10.22
CA ARG A 143 12.95 -9.09 -10.79
C ARG A 143 12.66 -7.84 -9.94
N TYR A 144 13.03 -7.80 -8.64
CA TYR A 144 12.66 -6.67 -7.76
C TYR A 144 13.10 -5.29 -8.28
N LYS A 145 14.17 -5.23 -9.09
CA LYS A 145 14.65 -3.98 -9.72
C LYS A 145 13.68 -3.41 -10.77
N GLU A 146 12.69 -4.17 -11.17
CA GLU A 146 11.63 -3.69 -12.05
C GLU A 146 10.62 -2.79 -11.29
N ILE A 147 10.51 -2.97 -9.97
CA ILE A 147 9.55 -2.27 -9.11
C ILE A 147 10.18 -1.37 -8.06
N VAL A 148 11.49 -1.49 -7.82
CA VAL A 148 12.27 -0.67 -6.88
C VAL A 148 13.49 -0.12 -7.59
N VAL A 149 13.62 1.21 -7.62
CA VAL A 149 14.77 1.90 -8.20
C VAL A 149 15.52 2.78 -7.19
N ASN A 150 14.93 3.05 -6.02
CA ASN A 150 15.54 3.84 -4.96
C ASN A 150 16.83 3.19 -4.45
N PRO A 151 18.01 3.86 -4.55
CA PRO A 151 19.28 3.25 -4.19
C PRO A 151 19.38 2.79 -2.73
N LYS A 152 18.66 3.45 -1.83
CA LYS A 152 18.61 3.07 -0.41
C LYS A 152 17.90 1.72 -0.24
N TYR A 153 16.75 1.55 -0.88
CA TYR A 153 16.01 0.29 -0.82
C TYR A 153 16.74 -0.83 -1.55
N LEU A 154 17.31 -0.55 -2.72
CA LEU A 154 18.12 -1.54 -3.45
C LEU A 154 19.24 -2.11 -2.58
N LYS A 155 19.99 -1.25 -1.89
CA LYS A 155 21.08 -1.67 -0.98
C LYS A 155 20.56 -2.53 0.19
N GLU A 156 19.41 -2.19 0.74
CA GLU A 156 18.78 -2.94 1.84
C GLU A 156 18.30 -4.32 1.37
N ILE A 157 17.62 -4.36 0.24
CA ILE A 157 17.13 -5.60 -0.37
C ILE A 157 18.28 -6.53 -0.77
N GLU A 158 19.35 -5.99 -1.38
CA GLU A 158 20.54 -6.80 -1.74
C GLU A 158 21.16 -7.45 -0.50
N ARG A 159 21.24 -6.72 0.62
CA ARG A 159 21.76 -7.28 1.89
C ARG A 159 20.86 -8.38 2.44
N VAL A 160 19.54 -8.24 2.31
CA VAL A 160 18.57 -9.27 2.73
C VAL A 160 18.78 -10.53 1.91
N PHE A 161 18.85 -10.45 0.59
CA PHE A 161 19.05 -11.62 -0.27
C PHE A 161 20.41 -12.30 -0.11
N GLN A 162 21.47 -11.57 0.29
CA GLN A 162 22.77 -12.17 0.62
C GLN A 162 22.71 -13.05 1.87
N ASN A 163 21.79 -12.78 2.79
CA ASN A 163 21.64 -13.52 4.04
C ASN A 163 20.68 -14.71 3.94
N VAL A 164 19.86 -14.80 2.92
CA VAL A 164 18.78 -15.81 2.78
C VAL A 164 19.12 -16.85 1.71
N LEU A 165 19.87 -16.46 0.70
CA LEU A 165 20.27 -17.34 -0.39
C LEU A 165 21.77 -17.63 -0.31
N PRO A 166 22.18 -18.91 -0.37
CA PRO A 166 23.58 -19.30 -0.31
C PRO A 166 24.44 -18.76 -1.46
#